data_da4ba46bef5f39f871fca6a561085107
#
_entry.id   da4ba46bef5f39f871fca6a561085107
#
_cell.length_a   1.000
_cell.length_b   1.000
_cell.length_c   1.000
_cell.angle_alpha   90.00
_cell.angle_beta   90.00
_cell.angle_gamma   90.00
#
_symmetry.space_group_name_H-M   'P 1'
#
loop_
_entity.id
_entity.type
_entity.pdbx_description
1 polymer ?
#
loop_
_entity_poly.entity_id
_entity_poly.type
_entity_poly.pdbx_seq_one_letter_code
_entity_poly.pdbx_strand_id
1 'polypeptide(L)'
;IQSILSKNNIPFNGSDEKSSRNCFDKSVTKEIVMNQGVLSPKYYQTSSNTCNDHLDFKSEKYIVKPNSQGSSVGFNVIDNFENLNDAIDIALDFDNSVLIEEFIDGREITVPILGNEPLPVIEIEPKSGIYDYKSKYTAGESKYTCPADLTIEKYQFVQDCALSVHKMLKCDVYSRVDFKFYEDNFYFLEINTLPGMTETSLFPMAAKRHGFSFKDIINKIIKLSLQK
;
A
#
# COMPACT_ATOMS: atom_id res chain seq x y z
N ILE A 1 -18.91 2.28 -2.84
CA ILE A 1 -19.49 1.48 -3.95
C ILE A 1 -19.89 0.10 -3.42
N GLN A 2 -19.00 -0.67 -2.78
CA GLN A 2 -19.25 -2.04 -2.30
C GLN A 2 -20.51 -2.13 -1.42
N SER A 3 -20.72 -1.16 -0.51
CA SER A 3 -21.93 -1.07 0.33
C SER A 3 -23.22 -1.01 -0.48
N ILE A 4 -23.22 -0.21 -1.55
CA ILE A 4 -24.41 -0.07 -2.43
C ILE A 4 -24.65 -1.37 -3.19
N LEU A 5 -23.59 -1.98 -3.71
CA LEU A 5 -23.70 -3.24 -4.45
C LEU A 5 -24.22 -4.38 -3.55
N SER A 6 -23.66 -4.51 -2.34
CA SER A 6 -24.11 -5.51 -1.36
C SER A 6 -25.57 -5.33 -0.95
N LYS A 7 -26.00 -4.09 -0.66
CA LYS A 7 -27.42 -3.79 -0.30
C LYS A 7 -28.40 -4.13 -1.40
N ASN A 8 -27.96 -4.12 -2.66
CA ASN A 8 -28.80 -4.43 -3.81
C ASN A 8 -28.56 -5.87 -4.34
N ASN A 9 -27.81 -6.71 -3.62
CA ASN A 9 -27.45 -8.07 -4.03
C ASN A 9 -26.79 -8.14 -5.40
N ILE A 10 -25.99 -7.11 -5.75
CA ILE A 10 -25.24 -7.07 -7.01
C ILE A 10 -23.86 -7.67 -6.77
N PRO A 11 -23.48 -8.76 -7.44
CA PRO A 11 -22.15 -9.35 -7.34
C PRO A 11 -21.07 -8.34 -7.78
N PHE A 12 -19.96 -8.32 -7.08
CA PHE A 12 -18.80 -7.49 -7.44
C PHE A 12 -17.49 -8.22 -7.11
N ASN A 13 -16.41 -7.80 -7.77
CA ASN A 13 -15.08 -8.32 -7.53
C ASN A 13 -14.39 -7.62 -6.34
N GLY A 14 -13.30 -8.23 -5.85
CA GLY A 14 -12.48 -7.66 -4.78
C GLY A 14 -13.05 -7.87 -3.39
N SER A 15 -12.49 -7.19 -2.42
CA SER A 15 -12.84 -7.29 -0.99
C SER A 15 -14.21 -6.70 -0.68
N ASP A 16 -14.81 -7.15 0.42
CA ASP A 16 -16.07 -6.62 0.91
C ASP A 16 -15.98 -5.14 1.35
N GLU A 17 -17.11 -4.56 1.76
CA GLU A 17 -17.18 -3.17 2.21
C GLU A 17 -16.28 -2.91 3.41
N LYS A 18 -16.34 -3.79 4.43
CA LYS A 18 -15.60 -3.61 5.68
C LYS A 18 -14.09 -3.70 5.46
N SER A 19 -13.66 -4.72 4.74
CA SER A 19 -12.25 -4.90 4.38
C SER A 19 -11.76 -3.73 3.53
N SER A 20 -12.50 -3.35 2.48
CA SER A 20 -12.14 -2.22 1.62
C SER A 20 -12.05 -0.90 2.39
N ARG A 21 -12.94 -0.66 3.34
CA ARG A 21 -12.91 0.53 4.19
C ARG A 21 -11.70 0.53 5.12
N ASN A 22 -11.45 -0.57 5.81
CA ASN A 22 -10.30 -0.71 6.71
C ASN A 22 -8.98 -0.53 5.94
N CYS A 23 -8.86 -1.13 4.76
CA CYS A 23 -7.65 -1.01 3.94
C CYS A 23 -7.45 0.39 3.34
N PHE A 24 -8.51 1.17 3.18
CA PHE A 24 -8.42 2.56 2.71
C PHE A 24 -8.03 3.52 3.84
N ASP A 25 -8.37 3.21 5.08
CA ASP A 25 -7.96 3.93 6.28
C ASP A 25 -6.58 3.39 6.74
N LYS A 26 -5.53 4.19 6.51
CA LYS A 26 -4.15 3.77 6.77
C LYS A 26 -3.87 3.58 8.27
N SER A 27 -4.44 4.41 9.13
CA SER A 27 -4.25 4.29 10.57
C SER A 27 -4.85 2.99 11.11
N VAL A 28 -6.09 2.68 10.73
CA VAL A 28 -6.76 1.41 11.09
C VAL A 28 -5.99 0.21 10.55
N THR A 29 -5.53 0.28 9.30
CA THR A 29 -4.75 -0.79 8.69
C THR A 29 -3.45 -1.04 9.47
N LYS A 30 -2.69 0.02 9.76
CA LYS A 30 -1.43 -0.06 10.53
C LYS A 30 -1.66 -0.62 11.93
N GLU A 31 -2.68 -0.14 12.64
CA GLU A 31 -3.04 -0.66 13.96
C GLU A 31 -3.30 -2.18 13.93
N ILE A 32 -4.10 -2.66 12.98
CA ILE A 32 -4.41 -4.09 12.84
C ILE A 32 -3.14 -4.91 12.59
N VAL A 33 -2.28 -4.49 11.66
CA VAL A 33 -1.11 -5.28 11.27
C VAL A 33 0.01 -5.22 12.32
N MET A 34 0.22 -4.07 12.96
CA MET A 34 1.22 -3.89 14.02
C MET A 34 0.86 -4.70 15.28
N ASN A 35 -0.42 -4.78 15.64
CA ASN A 35 -0.91 -5.62 16.74
C ASN A 35 -0.67 -7.13 16.51
N GLN A 36 -0.36 -7.53 15.28
CA GLN A 36 0.02 -8.90 14.90
C GLN A 36 1.52 -9.05 14.63
N GLY A 37 2.33 -8.07 15.02
CA GLY A 37 3.78 -8.12 14.92
C GLY A 37 4.37 -7.77 13.55
N VAL A 38 3.59 -7.25 12.62
CA VAL A 38 4.11 -6.72 11.35
C VAL A 38 4.72 -5.34 11.58
N LEU A 39 5.97 -5.15 11.18
CA LEU A 39 6.63 -3.86 11.27
C LEU A 39 5.97 -2.85 10.32
N SER A 40 5.82 -1.62 10.79
CA SER A 40 5.35 -0.47 10.01
C SER A 40 6.09 0.78 10.47
N PRO A 41 6.26 1.80 9.63
CA PRO A 41 6.78 3.08 10.08
C PRO A 41 5.99 3.60 11.28
N LYS A 42 6.69 4.13 12.28
CA LYS A 42 6.03 4.84 13.38
C LYS A 42 5.20 5.97 12.83
N TYR A 43 4.05 6.22 13.43
CA TYR A 43 3.16 7.25 12.94
C TYR A 43 2.40 7.94 14.05
N TYR A 44 2.00 9.16 13.76
CA TYR A 44 1.07 9.96 14.54
C TYR A 44 -0.09 10.38 13.64
N GLN A 45 -1.32 10.30 14.17
CA GLN A 45 -2.51 10.72 13.46
C GLN A 45 -3.05 12.02 14.05
N THR A 46 -3.37 12.98 13.21
CA THR A 46 -4.00 14.24 13.62
C THR A 46 -5.15 14.63 12.69
N SER A 47 -6.12 15.37 13.22
CA SER A 47 -7.15 16.07 12.46
C SER A 47 -7.10 17.60 12.68
N SER A 48 -6.00 18.07 13.30
CA SER A 48 -5.73 19.48 13.54
C SER A 48 -4.52 19.92 12.73
N ASN A 49 -4.54 21.16 12.26
CA ASN A 49 -3.44 21.80 11.58
C ASN A 49 -2.29 22.22 12.52
N THR A 50 -2.46 22.04 13.83
CA THR A 50 -1.39 22.28 14.81
C THR A 50 -0.93 20.95 15.40
N CYS A 51 0.22 20.47 14.95
CA CYS A 51 0.94 19.43 15.65
C CYS A 51 1.80 20.12 16.71
N ASN A 52 1.29 20.17 17.94
CA ASN A 52 2.10 20.59 19.06
C ASN A 52 3.15 19.51 19.29
N ASP A 53 4.42 19.84 19.34
CA ASP A 53 5.69 19.15 19.64
C ASP A 53 5.70 17.73 20.25
N HIS A 54 4.65 16.93 20.05
CA HIS A 54 4.39 15.66 20.73
C HIS A 54 4.37 14.45 19.80
N LEU A 55 5.28 14.40 18.81
CA LEU A 55 5.53 13.12 18.16
C LEU A 55 6.30 12.20 19.11
N ASP A 56 5.76 11.00 19.35
CA ASP A 56 6.40 9.97 20.19
C ASP A 56 7.69 9.41 19.58
N PHE A 57 8.07 9.88 18.40
CA PHE A 57 9.25 9.44 17.66
C PHE A 57 9.96 10.63 16.99
N LYS A 58 11.27 10.45 16.76
CA LYS A 58 12.11 11.37 16.00
C LYS A 58 12.58 10.69 14.73
N SER A 59 12.60 11.42 13.62
CA SER A 59 13.10 11.00 12.33
C SER A 59 13.86 12.15 11.69
N GLU A 60 14.83 11.86 10.82
CA GLU A 60 15.52 12.88 10.03
C GLU A 60 14.58 13.50 8.98
N LYS A 61 13.63 12.71 8.47
CA LYS A 61 12.59 13.14 7.55
C LYS A 61 11.25 12.56 7.98
N TYR A 62 10.19 13.25 7.64
CA TYR A 62 8.83 12.78 7.90
C TYR A 62 8.03 12.71 6.61
N ILE A 63 7.11 11.76 6.56
CA ILE A 63 6.06 11.68 5.56
C ILE A 63 4.79 12.24 6.17
N VAL A 64 4.18 13.22 5.48
CA VAL A 64 2.87 13.76 5.84
C VAL A 64 1.91 13.46 4.71
N LYS A 65 0.80 12.79 5.00
CA LYS A 65 -0.16 12.34 4.00
C LYS A 65 -1.57 12.24 4.54
N PRO A 66 -2.61 12.40 3.71
CA PRO A 66 -3.98 12.08 4.07
C PRO A 66 -4.12 10.63 4.51
N ASN A 67 -4.96 10.38 5.52
CA ASN A 67 -5.17 9.03 6.05
C ASN A 67 -5.93 8.12 5.06
N SER A 68 -6.96 8.64 4.39
CA SER A 68 -7.87 7.87 3.53
C SER A 68 -7.84 8.37 2.08
N GLN A 69 -6.65 8.50 1.52
CA GLN A 69 -6.46 8.87 0.11
C GLN A 69 -5.53 7.91 -0.60
N GLY A 70 -5.70 7.81 -1.93
CA GLY A 70 -4.87 7.01 -2.81
C GLY A 70 -3.93 7.86 -3.69
N SER A 71 -3.14 7.19 -4.52
CA SER A 71 -2.34 7.82 -5.58
C SER A 71 -1.36 8.91 -5.12
N SER A 72 -0.93 8.89 -3.87
CA SER A 72 -0.02 9.90 -3.27
C SER A 72 -0.54 11.35 -3.37
N VAL A 73 -1.87 11.54 -3.41
CA VAL A 73 -2.48 12.86 -3.34
C VAL A 73 -2.27 13.44 -1.94
N GLY A 74 -1.84 14.70 -1.85
CA GLY A 74 -1.56 15.38 -0.57
C GLY A 74 -0.34 14.82 0.19
N PHE A 75 0.48 13.99 -0.46
CA PHE A 75 1.68 13.39 0.11
C PHE A 75 2.85 14.38 0.08
N ASN A 76 3.50 14.58 1.23
CA ASN A 76 4.67 15.43 1.36
C ASN A 76 5.77 14.69 2.13
N VAL A 77 7.03 14.92 1.74
CA VAL A 77 8.21 14.56 2.51
C VAL A 77 8.84 15.83 3.02
N ILE A 78 9.05 15.93 4.33
CA ILE A 78 9.67 17.08 4.98
C ILE A 78 10.95 16.63 5.69
N ASP A 79 11.99 17.43 5.58
CA ASP A 79 13.30 17.28 6.25
C ASP A 79 13.54 18.34 7.35
N ASN A 80 12.63 19.31 7.44
CA ASN A 80 12.61 20.31 8.50
C ASN A 80 11.26 20.28 9.21
N PHE A 81 11.30 20.08 10.53
CA PHE A 81 10.12 20.03 11.38
C PHE A 81 9.31 21.35 11.38
N GLU A 82 9.95 22.48 11.07
CA GLU A 82 9.27 23.77 10.94
C GLU A 82 8.23 23.77 9.82
N ASN A 83 8.41 22.94 8.79
CA ASN A 83 7.48 22.80 7.65
C ASN A 83 6.33 21.81 7.95
N LEU A 84 6.26 21.25 9.16
CA LEU A 84 5.30 20.20 9.48
C LEU A 84 3.85 20.70 9.39
N ASN A 85 3.56 21.87 9.92
CA ASN A 85 2.22 22.42 9.94
C ASN A 85 1.73 22.75 8.51
N ASP A 86 2.59 23.30 7.65
CA ASP A 86 2.26 23.57 6.25
C ASP A 86 1.96 22.27 5.50
N ALA A 87 2.73 21.22 5.75
CA ALA A 87 2.50 19.90 5.15
C ALA A 87 1.20 19.26 5.66
N ILE A 88 0.83 19.46 6.93
CA ILE A 88 -0.45 19.01 7.48
C ILE A 88 -1.60 19.76 6.81
N ASP A 89 -1.51 21.08 6.66
CA ASP A 89 -2.55 21.89 6.00
C ASP A 89 -2.80 21.41 4.56
N ILE A 90 -1.74 21.17 3.79
CA ILE A 90 -1.84 20.61 2.44
C ILE A 90 -2.55 19.25 2.45
N ALA A 91 -2.23 18.39 3.40
CA ALA A 91 -2.86 17.05 3.48
C ALA A 91 -4.33 17.14 3.93
N LEU A 92 -4.69 18.10 4.79
CA LEU A 92 -6.06 18.34 5.26
C LEU A 92 -6.98 18.86 4.14
N ASP A 93 -6.44 19.46 3.06
CA ASP A 93 -7.23 19.81 1.87
C ASP A 93 -7.85 18.57 1.19
N PHE A 94 -7.32 17.38 1.45
CA PHE A 94 -7.74 16.13 0.82
C PHE A 94 -8.44 15.13 1.77
N ASP A 95 -8.28 15.28 3.09
CA ASP A 95 -8.91 14.41 4.08
C ASP A 95 -9.06 15.13 5.42
N ASN A 96 -10.00 14.71 6.23
CA ASN A 96 -10.20 15.24 7.60
C ASN A 96 -9.19 14.67 8.62
N SER A 97 -8.31 13.79 8.20
CA SER A 97 -7.32 13.13 9.05
C SER A 97 -6.02 12.92 8.29
N VAL A 98 -4.91 13.20 8.93
CA VAL A 98 -3.56 13.17 8.37
C VAL A 98 -2.69 12.22 9.18
N LEU A 99 -1.85 11.45 8.50
CA LEU A 99 -0.77 10.68 9.08
C LEU A 99 0.57 11.41 8.92
N ILE A 100 1.30 11.47 10.00
CA ILE A 100 2.71 11.87 10.06
C ILE A 100 3.49 10.60 10.35
N GLU A 101 4.37 10.18 9.45
CA GLU A 101 5.15 8.94 9.59
C GLU A 101 6.65 9.21 9.58
N GLU A 102 7.41 8.34 10.23
CA GLU A 102 8.85 8.32 10.02
C GLU A 102 9.18 7.93 8.57
N PHE A 103 10.16 8.59 7.99
CA PHE A 103 10.64 8.26 6.65
C PHE A 103 11.58 7.05 6.71
N ILE A 104 11.22 5.97 6.04
CA ILE A 104 12.09 4.80 5.89
C ILE A 104 12.86 4.93 4.56
N ASP A 105 14.17 5.16 4.64
CA ASP A 105 15.04 5.29 3.48
C ASP A 105 15.45 3.92 2.93
N GLY A 106 14.48 3.21 2.39
CA GLY A 106 14.63 1.83 1.93
C GLY A 106 14.14 1.61 0.51
N ARG A 107 14.41 0.39 0.01
CA ARG A 107 13.91 -0.09 -1.29
C ARG A 107 12.39 -0.26 -1.23
N GLU A 108 11.69 0.13 -2.27
CA GLU A 108 10.23 -0.02 -2.35
C GLU A 108 9.89 -1.39 -2.94
N ILE A 109 9.16 -2.18 -2.18
CA ILE A 109 8.81 -3.57 -2.49
C ILE A 109 7.29 -3.71 -2.50
N THR A 110 6.76 -4.40 -3.50
CA THR A 110 5.33 -4.70 -3.54
C THR A 110 5.08 -6.15 -3.88
N VAL A 111 4.05 -6.71 -3.23
CA VAL A 111 3.65 -8.11 -3.40
C VAL A 111 2.16 -8.18 -3.73
N PRO A 112 1.80 -8.50 -4.98
CA PRO A 112 0.43 -8.79 -5.34
C PRO A 112 -0.01 -10.16 -4.83
N ILE A 113 -1.27 -10.26 -4.40
CA ILE A 113 -1.91 -11.50 -3.92
C ILE A 113 -3.10 -11.81 -4.81
N LEU A 114 -3.22 -13.04 -5.29
CA LEU A 114 -4.36 -13.52 -6.08
C LEU A 114 -5.01 -14.72 -5.40
N GLY A 115 -6.18 -14.53 -4.81
CA GLY A 115 -6.78 -15.50 -3.89
C GLY A 115 -5.91 -15.64 -2.64
N ASN A 116 -5.38 -16.83 -2.41
CA ASN A 116 -4.46 -17.13 -1.32
C ASN A 116 -3.01 -17.35 -1.79
N GLU A 117 -2.67 -16.85 -2.99
CA GLU A 117 -1.38 -17.08 -3.62
C GLU A 117 -0.63 -15.76 -3.80
N PRO A 118 0.53 -15.58 -3.13
CA PRO A 118 1.39 -14.44 -3.41
C PRO A 118 2.04 -14.60 -4.78
N LEU A 119 1.96 -13.54 -5.59
CA LEU A 119 2.61 -13.46 -6.88
C LEU A 119 4.08 -13.02 -6.73
N PRO A 120 4.88 -13.05 -7.80
CA PRO A 120 6.25 -12.57 -7.76
C PRO A 120 6.38 -11.16 -7.20
N VAL A 121 7.35 -11.00 -6.31
CA VAL A 121 7.70 -9.73 -5.67
C VAL A 121 8.24 -8.75 -6.70
N ILE A 122 7.82 -7.50 -6.64
CA ILE A 122 8.31 -6.42 -7.49
C ILE A 122 9.07 -5.42 -6.65
N GLU A 123 10.25 -5.03 -7.10
CA GLU A 123 10.96 -3.85 -6.62
C GLU A 123 10.66 -2.67 -7.53
N ILE A 124 10.45 -1.52 -6.90
CA ILE A 124 10.15 -0.25 -7.55
C ILE A 124 11.30 0.71 -7.27
N GLU A 125 11.95 1.19 -8.31
CA GLU A 125 13.05 2.16 -8.25
C GLU A 125 12.59 3.49 -8.90
N PRO A 126 11.96 4.42 -8.14
CA PRO A 126 11.60 5.73 -8.67
C PRO A 126 12.84 6.58 -8.89
N LYS A 127 12.95 7.28 -10.03
CA LYS A 127 14.09 8.16 -10.34
C LYS A 127 14.26 9.30 -9.35
N SER A 128 13.17 9.78 -8.79
CA SER A 128 13.16 10.84 -7.77
C SER A 128 13.56 10.36 -6.38
N GLY A 129 13.72 9.03 -6.17
CA GLY A 129 13.89 8.41 -4.85
C GLY A 129 12.57 8.28 -4.06
N ILE A 130 11.46 8.85 -4.54
CA ILE A 130 10.17 8.84 -3.88
C ILE A 130 9.11 8.34 -4.87
N TYR A 131 8.31 7.35 -4.47
CA TYR A 131 7.24 6.80 -5.31
C TYR A 131 5.96 7.63 -5.17
N ASP A 132 6.03 8.86 -5.68
CA ASP A 132 4.97 9.85 -5.70
C ASP A 132 4.01 9.68 -6.91
N TYR A 133 3.06 10.60 -7.07
CA TYR A 133 2.11 10.60 -8.19
C TYR A 133 2.81 10.58 -9.55
N LYS A 134 3.84 11.41 -9.73
CA LYS A 134 4.59 11.50 -10.98
C LYS A 134 5.29 10.18 -11.30
N SER A 135 5.96 9.61 -10.32
CA SER A 135 6.68 8.34 -10.44
C SER A 135 5.75 7.15 -10.74
N LYS A 136 4.49 7.22 -10.27
CA LYS A 136 3.46 6.17 -10.51
C LYS A 136 2.87 6.22 -11.91
N TYR A 137 2.67 7.42 -12.48
CA TYR A 137 1.84 7.59 -13.68
C TYR A 137 2.57 8.14 -14.89
N THR A 138 3.83 8.56 -14.76
CA THR A 138 4.65 9.03 -15.89
C THR A 138 5.55 7.91 -16.37
N ALA A 139 5.44 7.56 -17.65
CA ALA A 139 6.26 6.52 -18.25
C ALA A 139 7.76 6.84 -18.12
N GLY A 140 8.54 5.85 -17.66
CA GLY A 140 9.98 5.97 -17.50
C GLY A 140 10.47 6.69 -16.24
N GLU A 141 9.58 7.17 -15.36
CA GLU A 141 9.96 7.79 -14.07
C GLU A 141 10.26 6.75 -12.98
N SER A 142 9.87 5.50 -13.19
CA SER A 142 10.21 4.39 -12.30
C SER A 142 10.74 3.20 -13.09
N LYS A 143 11.71 2.49 -12.54
CA LYS A 143 12.17 1.18 -13.02
C LYS A 143 11.54 0.11 -12.15
N TYR A 144 11.16 -1.00 -12.76
CA TYR A 144 10.54 -2.14 -12.07
C TYR A 144 11.36 -3.40 -12.30
N THR A 145 11.72 -4.09 -11.22
CA THR A 145 12.43 -5.37 -11.26
C THR A 145 11.52 -6.47 -10.73
N CYS A 146 11.17 -7.44 -11.59
CA CYS A 146 10.28 -8.56 -11.26
C CYS A 146 10.84 -9.88 -11.81
N PRO A 147 11.20 -10.87 -10.97
CA PRO A 147 11.19 -10.83 -9.51
C PRO A 147 12.22 -9.85 -8.93
N ALA A 148 11.92 -9.29 -7.76
CA ALA A 148 12.83 -8.41 -7.03
C ALA A 148 14.13 -9.14 -6.66
N ASP A 149 15.25 -8.43 -6.68
CA ASP A 149 16.56 -8.96 -6.28
C ASP A 149 16.68 -8.99 -4.74
N LEU A 150 16.26 -10.11 -4.16
CA LEU A 150 16.29 -10.42 -2.73
C LEU A 150 16.88 -11.81 -2.52
N THR A 151 17.46 -12.06 -1.34
CA THR A 151 17.82 -13.44 -0.97
C THR A 151 16.56 -14.32 -0.90
N ILE A 152 16.72 -15.63 -1.07
CA ILE A 152 15.59 -16.57 -1.06
C ILE A 152 14.78 -16.44 0.23
N GLU A 153 15.46 -16.29 1.38
CA GLU A 153 14.81 -16.15 2.69
C GLU A 153 13.99 -14.85 2.77
N LYS A 154 14.55 -13.72 2.34
CA LYS A 154 13.86 -12.41 2.35
C LYS A 154 12.69 -12.40 1.38
N TYR A 155 12.87 -13.02 0.21
CA TYR A 155 11.83 -13.12 -0.80
C TYR A 155 10.62 -13.91 -0.28
N GLN A 156 10.85 -15.09 0.30
CA GLN A 156 9.81 -15.92 0.90
C GLN A 156 9.17 -15.21 2.09
N PHE A 157 9.96 -14.61 2.96
CA PHE A 157 9.47 -13.88 4.12
C PHE A 157 8.49 -12.75 3.73
N VAL A 158 8.83 -11.91 2.73
CA VAL A 158 7.93 -10.81 2.34
C VAL A 158 6.66 -11.32 1.66
N GLN A 159 6.72 -12.44 0.93
CA GLN A 159 5.52 -13.07 0.36
C GLN A 159 4.60 -13.60 1.47
N ASP A 160 5.14 -14.29 2.46
CA ASP A 160 4.37 -14.82 3.60
C ASP A 160 3.79 -13.68 4.45
N CYS A 161 4.56 -12.62 4.67
CA CYS A 161 4.11 -11.42 5.35
C CYS A 161 2.94 -10.75 4.61
N ALA A 162 3.06 -10.56 3.30
CA ALA A 162 2.01 -9.97 2.47
C ALA A 162 0.72 -10.80 2.47
N LEU A 163 0.84 -12.13 2.37
CA LEU A 163 -0.30 -13.03 2.46
C LEU A 163 -0.95 -12.98 3.85
N SER A 164 -0.14 -12.87 4.90
CA SER A 164 -0.62 -12.72 6.28
C SER A 164 -1.41 -11.40 6.44
N VAL A 165 -0.87 -10.27 5.96
CA VAL A 165 -1.55 -8.97 5.95
C VAL A 165 -2.87 -9.03 5.19
N HIS A 166 -2.89 -9.63 4.00
CA HIS A 166 -4.11 -9.85 3.21
C HIS A 166 -5.20 -10.57 4.03
N LYS A 167 -4.82 -11.63 4.75
CA LYS A 167 -5.74 -12.42 5.59
C LYS A 167 -6.19 -11.68 6.84
N MET A 168 -5.29 -10.97 7.54
CA MET A 168 -5.59 -10.18 8.74
C MET A 168 -6.65 -9.12 8.44
N LEU A 169 -6.54 -8.47 7.29
CA LEU A 169 -7.46 -7.44 6.84
C LEU A 169 -8.72 -8.00 6.15
N LYS A 170 -8.84 -9.33 6.09
CA LYS A 170 -9.95 -10.04 5.44
C LYS A 170 -10.16 -9.62 3.99
N CYS A 171 -9.07 -9.38 3.28
CA CYS A 171 -9.14 -9.11 1.86
C CYS A 171 -9.54 -10.37 1.10
N ASP A 172 -10.30 -10.16 0.04
CA ASP A 172 -10.79 -11.23 -0.83
C ASP A 172 -10.33 -11.01 -2.27
N VAL A 173 -10.29 -12.11 -3.02
CA VAL A 173 -10.07 -12.20 -4.46
C VAL A 173 -8.67 -11.74 -4.85
N TYR A 174 -8.26 -10.52 -4.54
CA TYR A 174 -6.93 -10.00 -4.86
C TYR A 174 -6.63 -8.73 -4.08
N SER A 175 -5.33 -8.49 -3.89
CA SER A 175 -4.81 -7.24 -3.30
C SER A 175 -3.37 -7.01 -3.72
N ARG A 176 -2.79 -5.88 -3.34
CA ARG A 176 -1.36 -5.59 -3.47
C ARG A 176 -0.88 -4.95 -2.19
N VAL A 177 0.14 -5.53 -1.58
CA VAL A 177 0.72 -5.08 -0.32
C VAL A 177 2.05 -4.40 -0.59
N ASP A 178 2.21 -3.18 -0.10
CA ASP A 178 3.37 -2.34 -0.36
C ASP A 178 4.23 -2.20 0.91
N PHE A 179 5.55 -2.31 0.77
CA PHE A 179 6.53 -2.29 1.84
C PHE A 179 7.72 -1.39 1.51
N LYS A 180 8.42 -0.93 2.56
CA LYS A 180 9.83 -0.51 2.49
C LYS A 180 10.73 -1.61 3.04
N PHE A 181 11.79 -1.94 2.30
CA PHE A 181 12.85 -2.84 2.76
C PHE A 181 14.07 -2.04 3.15
N TYR A 182 14.37 -2.01 4.44
CA TYR A 182 15.47 -1.26 5.02
C TYR A 182 16.12 -2.04 6.16
N GLU A 183 17.46 -2.09 6.21
CA GLU A 183 18.23 -2.78 7.24
C GLU A 183 17.71 -4.20 7.54
N ASP A 184 17.54 -4.99 6.48
CA ASP A 184 17.04 -6.36 6.56
C ASP A 184 15.59 -6.54 7.06
N ASN A 185 14.84 -5.46 7.23
CA ASN A 185 13.45 -5.48 7.68
C ASN A 185 12.49 -4.97 6.59
N PHE A 186 11.27 -5.53 6.59
CA PHE A 186 10.18 -5.06 5.74
C PHE A 186 9.20 -4.27 6.60
N TYR A 187 9.00 -3.00 6.25
CA TYR A 187 8.06 -2.09 6.89
C TYR A 187 6.81 -1.97 6.03
N PHE A 188 5.69 -2.43 6.52
CA PHE A 188 4.39 -2.34 5.86
C PHE A 188 3.99 -0.87 5.67
N LEU A 189 3.60 -0.50 4.44
CA LEU A 189 3.13 0.85 4.12
C LEU A 189 1.61 0.91 3.97
N GLU A 190 1.08 0.13 3.05
CA GLU A 190 -0.36 0.08 2.73
C GLU A 190 -0.73 -1.20 1.99
N ILE A 191 -2.04 -1.46 1.88
CA ILE A 191 -2.61 -2.52 1.07
C ILE A 191 -3.69 -1.95 0.14
N ASN A 192 -3.61 -2.31 -1.13
CA ASN A 192 -4.56 -1.91 -2.15
C ASN A 192 -5.52 -3.07 -2.45
N THR A 193 -6.81 -2.91 -2.17
CA THR A 193 -7.84 -3.95 -2.40
C THR A 193 -8.36 -3.99 -3.83
N LEU A 194 -8.08 -2.95 -4.63
CA LEU A 194 -8.41 -2.86 -6.05
C LEU A 194 -7.20 -2.32 -6.83
N PRO A 195 -6.09 -3.09 -6.91
CA PRO A 195 -4.91 -2.66 -7.64
C PRO A 195 -5.19 -2.48 -9.12
N GLY A 196 -4.46 -1.57 -9.77
CA GLY A 196 -4.62 -1.28 -11.19
C GLY A 196 -4.43 -2.50 -12.09
N MET A 197 -5.18 -2.55 -13.18
CA MET A 197 -5.22 -3.65 -14.16
C MET A 197 -4.91 -3.19 -15.59
N THR A 198 -4.12 -2.12 -15.74
CA THR A 198 -3.62 -1.71 -17.06
C THR A 198 -2.35 -2.49 -17.43
N GLU A 199 -1.91 -2.40 -18.66
CA GLU A 199 -0.68 -3.06 -19.14
C GLU A 199 0.58 -2.67 -18.33
N THR A 200 0.60 -1.45 -17.82
CA THR A 200 1.71 -0.91 -17.02
C THR A 200 1.54 -1.13 -15.52
N SER A 201 0.42 -1.71 -15.09
CA SER A 201 0.14 -1.93 -13.66
C SER A 201 0.97 -3.07 -13.09
N LEU A 202 1.35 -2.93 -11.82
CA LEU A 202 2.23 -3.86 -11.12
C LEU A 202 1.58 -5.25 -10.92
N PHE A 203 0.27 -5.30 -10.71
CA PHE A 203 -0.43 -6.57 -10.54
C PHE A 203 -0.37 -7.45 -11.80
N PRO A 204 -0.75 -6.98 -13.01
CA PRO A 204 -0.57 -7.73 -14.25
C PRO A 204 0.90 -8.07 -14.56
N MET A 205 1.85 -7.19 -14.20
CA MET A 205 3.29 -7.43 -14.37
C MET A 205 3.74 -8.66 -13.58
N ALA A 206 3.43 -8.73 -12.28
CA ALA A 206 3.76 -9.88 -11.44
C ALA A 206 3.07 -11.16 -11.94
N ALA A 207 1.78 -11.07 -12.29
CA ALA A 207 1.02 -12.20 -12.77
C ALA A 207 1.58 -12.77 -14.10
N LYS A 208 2.02 -11.89 -15.00
CA LYS A 208 2.71 -12.31 -16.24
C LYS A 208 4.03 -13.03 -15.92
N ARG A 209 4.78 -12.53 -14.95
CA ARG A 209 6.03 -13.16 -14.51
C ARG A 209 5.80 -14.51 -13.85
N HIS A 210 4.64 -14.69 -13.20
CA HIS A 210 4.19 -15.97 -12.63
C HIS A 210 3.74 -16.98 -13.71
N GLY A 211 3.51 -16.53 -14.95
CA GLY A 211 3.07 -17.37 -16.07
C GLY A 211 1.60 -17.22 -16.45
N PHE A 212 0.86 -16.28 -15.84
CA PHE A 212 -0.51 -15.99 -16.22
C PHE A 212 -0.58 -15.00 -17.38
N SER A 213 -1.41 -15.28 -18.37
CA SER A 213 -1.85 -14.26 -19.34
C SER A 213 -2.84 -13.30 -18.66
N PHE A 214 -3.05 -12.12 -19.24
CA PHE A 214 -4.06 -11.19 -18.74
C PHE A 214 -5.46 -11.82 -18.69
N LYS A 215 -5.80 -12.64 -19.66
CA LYS A 215 -7.05 -13.40 -19.71
C LYS A 215 -7.16 -14.37 -18.52
N ASP A 216 -6.07 -15.05 -18.15
CA ASP A 216 -6.06 -15.98 -17.01
C ASP A 216 -6.30 -15.24 -15.71
N ILE A 217 -5.69 -14.06 -15.54
CA ILE A 217 -5.91 -13.20 -14.37
C ILE A 217 -7.39 -12.85 -14.24
N ILE A 218 -7.98 -12.31 -15.29
CA ILE A 218 -9.40 -11.89 -15.29
C ILE A 218 -10.32 -13.07 -15.02
N ASN A 219 -10.10 -14.22 -15.67
CA ASN A 219 -10.87 -15.42 -15.42
C ASN A 219 -10.76 -15.91 -13.97
N LYS A 220 -9.55 -15.86 -13.38
CA LYS A 220 -9.32 -16.26 -11.98
C LYS A 220 -10.01 -15.30 -11.01
N ILE A 221 -9.93 -13.98 -11.26
CA ILE A 221 -10.64 -12.95 -10.48
C ILE A 221 -12.16 -13.18 -10.53
N ILE A 222 -12.73 -13.38 -11.72
CA ILE A 222 -14.18 -13.65 -11.88
C ILE A 222 -14.57 -14.91 -11.10
N LYS A 223 -13.81 -16.01 -11.30
CA LYS A 223 -14.09 -17.28 -10.63
C LYS A 223 -14.05 -17.13 -9.09
N LEU A 224 -13.04 -16.48 -8.55
CA LEU A 224 -12.94 -16.23 -7.11
C LEU A 224 -14.09 -15.33 -6.60
N SER A 225 -14.48 -14.33 -7.39
CA SER A 225 -15.56 -13.42 -7.01
C SER A 225 -16.94 -14.10 -6.97
N LEU A 226 -17.15 -15.13 -7.77
CA LEU A 226 -18.39 -15.92 -7.79
C LEU A 226 -18.48 -16.98 -6.69
N GLN A 227 -17.38 -17.21 -5.96
CA GLN A 227 -17.30 -18.19 -4.86
C GLN A 227 -17.52 -17.56 -3.48
N LYS A 228 -17.79 -16.26 -3.42
CA LYS A 228 -18.05 -15.50 -2.18
C LYS A 228 -19.41 -15.83 -1.58
#